data_8f3077fe0c58425594a6f988490cd03f
#
_entry.id   8f3077fe0c58425594a6f988490cd03f
#
_cell.length_a   1.000
_cell.length_b   1.000
_cell.length_c   1.000
_cell.angle_alpha   90.00
_cell.angle_beta   90.00
_cell.angle_gamma   90.00
#
_symmetry.space_group_name_H-M   'P 1'
#
loop_
_entity.id
_entity.type
_entity.pdbx_description
1 polymer ?
#
loop_
_entity_poly.entity_id
_entity_poly.type
_entity_poly.pdbx_seq_one_letter_code
_entity_poly.pdbx_strand_id
1 'polypeptide(L)'
;MNRRPTKISMIAHSMGGVVVRTMCGLARMKPLIPMLHTLMTFNTPHCGLLYNQRAANWGIALVQFWKQSQSLEQLCLQDAIDFRDTFLFKLSTNGALGMFKYVLLVGTYQDLYVPGHSALIASCKAAKRDKSAQGIAYAEVVNNLRESMVSSPKRTTLVRYTVQHSLAHSAKAHQMIGRAVHIAAVDDDLFVEKLLTVSALKYFL
;
A
#
# COMPACT_ATOMS: atom_id res chain seq x y z
N MET A 1 -21.83 30.33 9.23
CA MET A 1 -21.73 29.91 7.83
C MET A 1 -21.44 28.40 7.78
N ASN A 2 -22.40 27.63 7.31
CA ASN A 2 -22.24 26.16 7.19
C ASN A 2 -21.44 25.88 5.89
N ARG A 3 -20.12 25.82 5.96
CA ARG A 3 -19.27 25.51 4.81
C ARG A 3 -19.35 24.01 4.55
N ARG A 4 -19.87 23.60 3.42
CA ARG A 4 -19.85 22.18 2.99
C ARG A 4 -18.40 21.83 2.62
N PRO A 5 -17.89 20.64 3.00
CA PRO A 5 -16.58 20.18 2.60
C PRO A 5 -16.54 20.04 1.06
N THR A 6 -15.46 20.48 0.46
CA THR A 6 -15.26 20.43 -1.01
C THR A 6 -14.20 19.40 -1.41
N LYS A 7 -13.36 18.98 -0.48
CA LYS A 7 -12.28 18.02 -0.70
C LYS A 7 -12.25 17.00 0.44
N ILE A 8 -11.95 15.77 0.11
CA ILE A 8 -11.72 14.67 1.05
C ILE A 8 -10.33 14.12 0.77
N SER A 9 -9.44 14.22 1.75
CA SER A 9 -8.13 13.60 1.72
C SER A 9 -8.05 12.51 2.79
N MET A 10 -7.35 11.44 2.48
CA MET A 10 -7.21 10.28 3.36
C MET A 10 -5.74 9.94 3.57
N ILE A 11 -5.40 9.63 4.81
CA ILE A 11 -4.09 9.10 5.19
C ILE A 11 -4.32 7.70 5.76
N ALA A 12 -3.56 6.74 5.29
CA ALA A 12 -3.73 5.34 5.69
C ALA A 12 -2.38 4.66 5.91
N HIS A 13 -2.32 3.76 6.88
CA HIS A 13 -1.15 2.96 7.20
C HIS A 13 -1.44 1.47 7.01
N SER A 14 -0.46 0.72 6.49
CA SER A 14 -0.53 -0.73 6.37
C SER A 14 -1.80 -1.19 5.63
N MET A 15 -2.55 -2.14 6.18
CA MET A 15 -3.84 -2.59 5.62
C MET A 15 -4.86 -1.47 5.41
N GLY A 16 -4.77 -0.37 6.16
CA GLY A 16 -5.68 0.76 6.01
C GLY A 16 -5.78 1.29 4.59
N GLY A 17 -4.69 1.27 3.81
CA GLY A 17 -4.74 1.68 2.41
C GLY A 17 -5.50 0.69 1.51
N VAL A 18 -5.47 -0.61 1.82
CA VAL A 18 -6.29 -1.63 1.15
C VAL A 18 -7.77 -1.41 1.48
N VAL A 19 -8.08 -1.12 2.75
CA VAL A 19 -9.44 -0.78 3.20
C VAL A 19 -9.97 0.45 2.48
N VAL A 20 -9.18 1.53 2.35
CA VAL A 20 -9.58 2.73 1.58
C VAL A 20 -9.90 2.38 0.13
N ARG A 21 -9.08 1.57 -0.53
CA ARG A 21 -9.34 1.14 -1.92
C ARG A 21 -10.63 0.32 -2.02
N THR A 22 -10.86 -0.59 -1.09
CA THR A 22 -12.09 -1.38 -1.03
C THR A 22 -13.31 -0.49 -0.81
N MET A 23 -13.22 0.44 0.13
CA MET A 23 -14.27 1.40 0.44
C MET A 23 -14.65 2.23 -0.81
N CYS A 24 -13.67 2.70 -1.58
CA CYS A 24 -13.92 3.47 -2.80
C CYS A 24 -14.74 2.70 -3.85
N GLY A 25 -14.70 1.37 -3.85
CA GLY A 25 -15.52 0.52 -4.71
C GLY A 25 -16.98 0.37 -4.27
N LEU A 26 -17.34 0.80 -3.06
CA LEU A 26 -18.70 0.65 -2.53
C LEU A 26 -19.65 1.67 -3.16
N ALA A 27 -20.88 1.23 -3.43
CA ALA A 27 -21.94 2.10 -3.98
C ALA A 27 -22.19 3.36 -3.13
N ARG A 28 -22.04 3.25 -1.80
CA ARG A 28 -22.19 4.38 -0.85
C ARG A 28 -21.16 5.49 -1.05
N MET A 29 -19.99 5.18 -1.65
CA MET A 29 -18.95 6.17 -1.90
C MET A 29 -19.18 6.99 -3.17
N LYS A 30 -20.04 6.53 -4.09
CA LYS A 30 -20.31 7.23 -5.37
C LYS A 30 -20.53 8.73 -5.22
N PRO A 31 -21.36 9.22 -4.27
CA PRO A 31 -21.57 10.67 -4.10
C PRO A 31 -20.33 11.44 -3.65
N LEU A 32 -19.37 10.76 -3.01
CA LEU A 32 -18.15 11.36 -2.45
C LEU A 32 -16.96 11.30 -3.41
N ILE A 33 -17.00 10.45 -4.44
CA ILE A 33 -15.91 10.29 -5.42
C ILE A 33 -15.46 11.63 -6.04
N PRO A 34 -16.37 12.55 -6.44
CA PRO A 34 -15.94 13.84 -6.98
C PRO A 34 -15.08 14.67 -6.03
N MET A 35 -15.27 14.48 -4.70
CA MET A 35 -14.57 15.22 -3.65
C MET A 35 -13.23 14.59 -3.25
N LEU A 36 -12.93 13.33 -3.67
CA LEU A 36 -11.68 12.65 -3.34
C LEU A 36 -10.50 13.43 -3.92
N HIS A 37 -9.61 13.89 -3.05
CA HIS A 37 -8.50 14.76 -3.41
C HIS A 37 -7.16 14.06 -3.26
N THR A 38 -6.72 13.76 -2.06
CA THR A 38 -5.43 13.13 -1.81
C THR A 38 -5.58 11.82 -1.06
N LEU A 39 -4.92 10.78 -1.52
CA LEU A 39 -4.67 9.55 -0.77
C LEU A 39 -3.18 9.46 -0.48
N MET A 40 -2.82 9.46 0.79
CA MET A 40 -1.45 9.19 1.26
C MET A 40 -1.41 7.88 2.00
N THR A 41 -0.51 6.99 1.62
CA THR A 41 -0.40 5.68 2.28
C THR A 41 1.02 5.43 2.78
N PHE A 42 1.12 4.83 3.96
CA PHE A 42 2.37 4.44 4.60
C PHE A 42 2.45 2.92 4.66
N ASN A 43 3.47 2.33 4.07
CA ASN A 43 3.75 0.90 4.08
C ASN A 43 2.51 0.03 3.81
N THR A 44 1.67 0.43 2.85
CA THR A 44 0.46 -0.30 2.47
C THR A 44 0.79 -1.41 1.48
N PRO A 45 0.32 -2.66 1.68
CA PRO A 45 0.55 -3.76 0.75
C PRO A 45 -0.36 -3.65 -0.49
N HIS A 46 -0.16 -2.63 -1.32
CA HIS A 46 -1.00 -2.36 -2.50
C HIS A 46 -1.04 -3.51 -3.50
N CYS A 47 0.09 -4.22 -3.64
CA CYS A 47 0.26 -5.37 -4.53
C CYS A 47 0.38 -6.70 -3.75
N GLY A 48 0.02 -6.71 -2.46
CA GLY A 48 0.13 -7.88 -1.61
C GLY A 48 1.53 -8.07 -1.02
N LEU A 49 1.78 -9.30 -0.54
CA LEU A 49 2.98 -9.66 0.21
C LEU A 49 3.92 -10.60 -0.56
N LEU A 50 3.61 -10.89 -1.83
CA LEU A 50 4.45 -11.73 -2.68
C LEU A 50 5.84 -11.13 -2.87
N TYR A 51 6.82 -12.02 -3.08
CA TYR A 51 8.23 -11.65 -3.29
C TYR A 51 8.85 -10.88 -2.11
N ASN A 52 8.34 -11.11 -0.88
CA ASN A 52 8.98 -10.63 0.32
C ASN A 52 10.23 -11.47 0.61
N GLN A 53 11.39 -11.01 0.19
CA GLN A 53 12.67 -11.71 0.39
C GLN A 53 13.04 -11.89 1.87
N ARG A 54 12.39 -11.18 2.79
CA ARG A 54 12.63 -11.22 4.22
C ARG A 54 11.57 -12.01 4.99
N ALA A 55 10.58 -12.58 4.30
CA ALA A 55 9.51 -13.37 4.92
C ALA A 55 10.05 -14.60 5.70
N ALA A 56 11.19 -15.15 5.29
CA ALA A 56 11.86 -16.22 6.01
C ALA A 56 12.29 -15.84 7.45
N ASN A 57 12.42 -14.54 7.72
CA ASN A 57 12.77 -14.00 9.04
C ASN A 57 11.56 -13.60 9.88
N TRP A 58 10.34 -13.89 9.41
CA TRP A 58 9.14 -13.69 10.21
C TRP A 58 9.17 -14.66 11.39
N GLY A 59 9.14 -14.13 12.60
CA GLY A 59 9.14 -14.97 13.79
C GLY A 59 7.93 -15.91 13.78
N ILE A 60 8.11 -17.13 14.29
CA ILE A 60 7.11 -18.19 14.33
C ILE A 60 5.76 -17.70 14.87
N ALA A 61 5.77 -16.83 15.89
CA ALA A 61 4.57 -16.26 16.48
C ALA A 61 3.76 -15.38 15.50
N LEU A 62 4.44 -14.64 14.63
CA LEU A 62 3.76 -13.81 13.61
C LEU A 62 3.16 -14.70 12.53
N VAL A 63 3.90 -15.72 12.09
CA VAL A 63 3.44 -16.69 11.09
C VAL A 63 2.23 -17.47 11.62
N GLN A 64 2.20 -17.81 12.92
CA GLN A 64 1.06 -18.50 13.53
C GLN A 64 -0.18 -17.62 13.66
N PHE A 65 -0.01 -16.37 14.08
CA PHE A 65 -1.11 -15.39 14.14
C PHE A 65 -1.68 -15.10 12.75
N TRP A 66 -0.83 -15.12 11.74
CA TRP A 66 -1.19 -14.80 10.37
C TRP A 66 -1.76 -16.00 9.60
N LYS A 67 -1.33 -17.22 9.89
CA LYS A 67 -1.86 -18.44 9.23
C LYS A 67 -3.35 -18.68 9.42
N GLN A 68 -3.99 -18.05 10.41
CA GLN A 68 -5.43 -18.15 10.66
C GLN A 68 -6.23 -16.94 10.17
N SER A 69 -5.59 -16.00 9.46
CA SER A 69 -6.23 -14.75 9.04
C SER A 69 -6.56 -14.81 7.54
N GLN A 70 -7.84 -14.77 7.20
CA GLN A 70 -8.32 -14.61 5.80
C GLN A 70 -7.66 -13.41 5.10
N SER A 71 -7.39 -12.33 5.84
CA SER A 71 -6.75 -11.14 5.30
C SER A 71 -5.34 -11.43 4.77
N LEU A 72 -4.63 -12.40 5.36
CA LEU A 72 -3.31 -12.77 4.87
C LEU A 72 -3.38 -13.59 3.59
N GLU A 73 -4.28 -14.56 3.53
CA GLU A 73 -4.52 -15.33 2.32
C GLU A 73 -4.84 -14.40 1.15
N GLN A 74 -5.68 -13.38 1.38
CA GLN A 74 -5.99 -12.35 0.42
C GLN A 74 -4.77 -11.53 -0.01
N LEU A 75 -3.92 -11.11 0.95
CA LEU A 75 -2.71 -10.35 0.64
C LEU A 75 -1.62 -11.19 -0.02
N CYS A 76 -1.65 -12.51 0.14
CA CYS A 76 -0.75 -13.44 -0.54
C CYS A 76 -1.30 -13.98 -1.87
N LEU A 77 -2.48 -13.53 -2.32
CA LEU A 77 -3.19 -14.06 -3.49
C LEU A 77 -3.41 -15.59 -3.39
N GLN A 78 -3.86 -16.06 -2.23
CA GLN A 78 -4.07 -17.48 -1.92
C GLN A 78 -5.52 -17.78 -1.52
N ASP A 79 -6.41 -16.81 -1.60
CA ASP A 79 -7.83 -16.88 -1.26
C ASP A 79 -8.73 -17.40 -2.42
N ALA A 80 -8.14 -17.80 -3.55
CA ALA A 80 -8.82 -18.46 -4.65
C ALA A 80 -7.85 -19.36 -5.43
N ILE A 81 -8.40 -20.33 -6.19
CA ILE A 81 -7.62 -21.25 -7.03
C ILE A 81 -7.01 -20.50 -8.22
N ASP A 82 -7.80 -19.67 -8.91
CA ASP A 82 -7.29 -18.77 -9.95
C ASP A 82 -6.82 -17.47 -9.31
N PHE A 83 -5.59 -17.08 -9.58
CA PHE A 83 -5.01 -15.83 -9.06
C PHE A 83 -5.82 -14.59 -9.45
N ARG A 84 -6.51 -14.63 -10.60
CA ARG A 84 -7.38 -13.53 -11.06
C ARG A 84 -8.70 -13.45 -10.32
N ASP A 85 -9.08 -14.52 -9.63
CA ASP A 85 -10.27 -14.55 -8.77
C ASP A 85 -9.99 -14.08 -7.34
N THR A 86 -8.72 -13.92 -6.96
CA THR A 86 -8.34 -13.46 -5.63
C THR A 86 -8.86 -12.05 -5.34
N PHE A 87 -9.10 -11.78 -4.07
CA PHE A 87 -9.58 -10.48 -3.60
C PHE A 87 -8.67 -9.34 -4.07
N LEU A 88 -7.36 -9.47 -3.89
CA LEU A 88 -6.42 -8.40 -4.20
C LEU A 88 -6.31 -8.14 -5.71
N PHE A 89 -6.41 -9.19 -6.54
CA PHE A 89 -6.46 -9.04 -7.98
C PHE A 89 -7.72 -8.26 -8.40
N LYS A 90 -8.90 -8.70 -7.96
CA LYS A 90 -10.17 -8.00 -8.22
C LYS A 90 -10.15 -6.56 -7.70
N LEU A 91 -9.55 -6.33 -6.53
CA LEU A 91 -9.36 -4.98 -6.00
C LEU A 91 -8.43 -4.13 -6.89
N SER A 92 -7.50 -4.73 -7.62
CA SER A 92 -6.60 -3.97 -8.50
C SER A 92 -7.32 -3.38 -9.71
N THR A 93 -8.44 -3.98 -10.12
CA THR A 93 -9.21 -3.56 -11.29
C THR A 93 -10.32 -2.53 -10.98
N ASN A 94 -10.57 -2.21 -9.71
CA ASN A 94 -11.70 -1.35 -9.33
C ASN A 94 -11.49 0.16 -9.60
N GLY A 95 -10.32 0.56 -10.08
CA GLY A 95 -10.03 1.95 -10.43
C GLY A 95 -9.86 2.91 -9.23
N ALA A 96 -9.87 2.40 -7.98
CA ALA A 96 -9.93 3.24 -6.77
C ALA A 96 -8.83 4.30 -6.68
N LEU A 97 -7.60 4.00 -7.08
CA LEU A 97 -6.49 4.96 -7.03
C LEU A 97 -6.72 6.13 -8.00
N GLY A 98 -7.32 5.87 -9.17
CA GLY A 98 -7.67 6.90 -10.15
C GLY A 98 -8.81 7.83 -9.71
N MET A 99 -9.50 7.52 -8.61
CA MET A 99 -10.54 8.40 -8.05
C MET A 99 -9.97 9.60 -7.29
N PHE A 100 -8.67 9.57 -6.95
CA PHE A 100 -7.98 10.66 -6.26
C PHE A 100 -7.24 11.55 -7.27
N LYS A 101 -7.11 12.85 -6.97
CA LYS A 101 -6.26 13.77 -7.72
C LYS A 101 -4.78 13.49 -7.46
N TYR A 102 -4.44 13.19 -6.21
CA TYR A 102 -3.07 12.86 -5.78
C TYR A 102 -3.03 11.53 -5.05
N VAL A 103 -2.07 10.69 -5.42
CA VAL A 103 -1.76 9.44 -4.73
C VAL A 103 -0.30 9.51 -4.27
N LEU A 104 -0.08 9.56 -2.96
CA LEU A 104 1.22 9.67 -2.31
C LEU A 104 1.54 8.34 -1.64
N LEU A 105 2.53 7.63 -2.13
CA LEU A 105 2.96 6.34 -1.58
C LEU A 105 4.24 6.52 -0.80
N VAL A 106 4.18 6.26 0.50
CA VAL A 106 5.35 6.22 1.38
C VAL A 106 5.70 4.78 1.68
N GLY A 107 6.92 4.37 1.39
CA GLY A 107 7.36 3.00 1.58
C GLY A 107 8.84 2.90 1.86
N THR A 108 9.23 1.83 2.54
CA THR A 108 10.63 1.52 2.83
C THR A 108 10.98 0.09 2.42
N TYR A 109 12.18 -0.12 1.92
CA TYR A 109 12.71 -1.47 1.65
C TYR A 109 13.26 -2.15 2.91
N GLN A 110 13.26 -1.46 4.05
CA GLN A 110 13.66 -2.01 5.35
C GLN A 110 12.50 -2.69 6.08
N ASP A 111 11.25 -2.47 5.65
CA ASP A 111 10.07 -3.11 6.22
C ASP A 111 10.13 -4.64 6.00
N LEU A 112 9.91 -5.41 7.07
CA LEU A 112 9.89 -6.87 7.01
C LEU A 112 8.50 -7.42 6.70
N TYR A 113 7.44 -6.65 6.99
CA TYR A 113 6.06 -7.08 6.79
C TYR A 113 5.56 -6.79 5.38
N VAL A 114 5.71 -5.56 4.95
CA VAL A 114 5.24 -5.11 3.63
C VAL A 114 6.44 -4.87 2.72
N PRO A 115 6.55 -5.62 1.61
CA PRO A 115 7.62 -5.37 0.64
C PRO A 115 7.57 -3.94 0.11
N GLY A 116 8.70 -3.24 0.11
CA GLY A 116 8.77 -1.85 -0.36
C GLY A 116 8.25 -1.68 -1.81
N HIS A 117 8.47 -2.69 -2.68
CA HIS A 117 7.91 -2.65 -4.03
C HIS A 117 6.38 -2.73 -4.04
N SER A 118 5.77 -3.45 -3.10
CA SER A 118 4.31 -3.50 -2.96
C SER A 118 3.77 -2.15 -2.43
N ALA A 119 4.41 -1.58 -1.41
CA ALA A 119 4.03 -0.28 -0.86
C ALA A 119 4.10 0.84 -1.90
N LEU A 120 5.06 0.77 -2.81
CA LEU A 120 5.32 1.79 -3.84
C LEU A 120 4.69 1.47 -5.21
N ILE A 121 3.88 0.41 -5.32
CA ILE A 121 3.29 -0.07 -6.59
C ILE A 121 4.37 -0.17 -7.68
N ALA A 122 5.42 -0.93 -7.37
CA ALA A 122 6.57 -1.11 -8.23
C ALA A 122 6.81 -2.59 -8.51
N SER A 123 7.42 -2.89 -9.64
CA SER A 123 7.89 -4.25 -9.92
C SER A 123 9.22 -4.51 -9.23
N CYS A 124 9.49 -5.74 -8.84
CA CYS A 124 10.79 -6.17 -8.31
C CYS A 124 11.49 -7.17 -9.24
N LYS A 125 12.79 -7.41 -9.01
CA LYS A 125 13.58 -8.32 -9.84
C LYS A 125 13.04 -9.76 -9.83
N ALA A 126 12.58 -10.24 -8.67
CA ALA A 126 12.00 -11.58 -8.53
C ALA A 126 10.71 -11.71 -9.35
N ALA A 127 9.78 -10.77 -9.21
CA ALA A 127 8.53 -10.75 -9.97
C ALA A 127 8.77 -10.69 -11.50
N LYS A 128 9.76 -9.93 -11.95
CA LYS A 128 10.10 -9.85 -13.39
C LYS A 128 10.62 -11.16 -13.97
N ARG A 129 11.26 -12.00 -13.16
CA ARG A 129 11.81 -13.29 -13.55
C ARG A 129 10.80 -14.43 -13.44
N ASP A 130 9.77 -14.25 -12.64
CA ASP A 130 8.75 -15.26 -12.42
C ASP A 130 7.80 -15.33 -13.63
N LYS A 131 7.83 -16.46 -14.32
CA LYS A 131 6.97 -16.76 -15.48
C LYS A 131 5.80 -17.67 -15.12
N SER A 132 5.63 -18.00 -13.84
CA SER A 132 4.48 -18.76 -13.37
C SER A 132 3.18 -17.96 -13.51
N ALA A 133 2.04 -18.65 -13.40
CA ALA A 133 0.73 -17.99 -13.36
C ALA A 133 0.64 -16.92 -12.25
N GLN A 134 1.27 -17.18 -11.09
CA GLN A 134 1.34 -16.23 -9.99
C GLN A 134 2.14 -14.98 -10.35
N GLY A 135 3.30 -15.14 -11.01
CA GLY A 135 4.13 -14.02 -11.44
C GLY A 135 3.45 -13.14 -12.47
N ILE A 136 2.73 -13.79 -13.41
CA ILE A 136 1.92 -13.08 -14.42
C ILE A 136 0.80 -12.31 -13.75
N ALA A 137 0.01 -12.95 -12.87
CA ALA A 137 -1.07 -12.28 -12.14
C ALA A 137 -0.57 -11.11 -11.28
N TYR A 138 0.58 -11.27 -10.62
CA TYR A 138 1.20 -10.18 -9.86
C TYR A 138 1.58 -8.99 -10.75
N ALA A 139 2.14 -9.24 -11.93
CA ALA A 139 2.48 -8.19 -12.88
C ALA A 139 1.21 -7.45 -13.37
N GLU A 140 0.13 -8.19 -13.60
CA GLU A 140 -1.18 -7.62 -13.94
C GLU A 140 -1.73 -6.75 -12.81
N VAL A 141 -1.63 -7.16 -11.53
CA VAL A 141 -2.03 -6.33 -10.37
C VAL A 141 -1.28 -5.00 -10.38
N VAL A 142 0.04 -5.01 -10.56
CA VAL A 142 0.85 -3.78 -10.62
C VAL A 142 0.41 -2.89 -11.79
N ASN A 143 0.16 -3.49 -12.95
CA ASN A 143 -0.26 -2.74 -14.15
C ASN A 143 -1.67 -2.17 -13.99
N ASN A 144 -2.64 -2.94 -13.48
CA ASN A 144 -4.00 -2.46 -13.23
C ASN A 144 -4.02 -1.23 -12.31
N LEU A 145 -3.23 -1.26 -11.24
CA LEU A 145 -3.13 -0.15 -10.31
C LEU A 145 -2.53 1.10 -10.97
N ARG A 146 -1.52 0.94 -11.82
CA ARG A 146 -0.89 2.04 -12.55
C ARG A 146 -1.82 2.60 -13.61
N GLU A 147 -2.43 1.73 -14.38
CA GLU A 147 -3.36 2.11 -15.45
C GLU A 147 -4.56 2.87 -14.91
N SER A 148 -5.09 2.46 -13.75
CA SER A 148 -6.19 3.17 -13.11
C SER A 148 -5.89 4.64 -12.82
N MET A 149 -4.62 4.98 -12.59
CA MET A 149 -4.19 6.37 -12.37
C MET A 149 -3.89 7.11 -13.68
N VAL A 150 -3.30 6.40 -14.66
CA VAL A 150 -2.95 6.98 -15.97
C VAL A 150 -4.20 7.34 -16.76
N SER A 151 -5.17 6.42 -16.82
CA SER A 151 -6.44 6.62 -17.55
C SER A 151 -7.49 7.42 -16.77
N SER A 152 -7.12 7.90 -15.57
CA SER A 152 -8.05 8.64 -14.70
C SER A 152 -8.51 9.97 -15.32
N PRO A 153 -9.83 10.25 -15.33
CA PRO A 153 -10.35 11.57 -15.73
C PRO A 153 -9.80 12.71 -14.86
N LYS A 154 -9.42 12.41 -13.62
CA LYS A 154 -8.81 13.37 -12.69
C LYS A 154 -7.35 13.67 -12.99
N ARG A 155 -6.72 12.97 -13.95
CA ARG A 155 -5.27 13.07 -14.24
C ARG A 155 -4.47 12.86 -12.95
N THR A 156 -4.66 11.70 -12.32
CA THR A 156 -4.07 11.37 -11.03
C THR A 156 -2.55 11.53 -11.05
N THR A 157 -2.02 12.31 -10.13
CA THR A 157 -0.57 12.45 -9.95
C THR A 157 -0.10 11.45 -8.91
N LEU A 158 0.79 10.55 -9.33
CA LEU A 158 1.43 9.57 -8.44
C LEU A 158 2.77 10.09 -7.95
N VAL A 159 2.94 10.19 -6.63
CA VAL A 159 4.21 10.53 -5.96
C VAL A 159 4.66 9.36 -5.09
N ARG A 160 5.93 9.00 -5.18
CA ARG A 160 6.55 7.95 -4.37
C ARG A 160 7.62 8.52 -3.47
N TYR A 161 7.49 8.27 -2.17
CA TYR A 161 8.49 8.58 -1.17
C TYR A 161 9.15 7.27 -0.72
N THR A 162 10.40 7.07 -1.10
CA THR A 162 11.21 5.96 -0.57
C THR A 162 11.92 6.45 0.68
N VAL A 163 11.55 5.88 1.82
CA VAL A 163 12.08 6.27 3.12
C VAL A 163 13.16 5.30 3.57
N GLN A 164 14.20 5.83 4.17
CA GLN A 164 15.22 5.05 4.86
C GLN A 164 15.30 5.49 6.31
N HIS A 165 15.05 4.56 7.23
CA HIS A 165 15.16 4.80 8.66
C HIS A 165 16.57 4.48 9.14
N SER A 166 17.15 5.36 9.94
CA SER A 166 18.41 5.11 10.66
C SER A 166 18.13 4.15 11.80
N LEU A 167 18.47 2.87 11.62
CA LEU A 167 18.33 1.88 12.67
C LEU A 167 19.59 1.87 13.52
N ALA A 168 19.45 2.05 14.83
CA ALA A 168 20.56 1.90 15.77
C ALA A 168 21.09 0.45 15.68
N HIS A 169 22.42 0.29 15.57
CA HIS A 169 23.09 -0.99 15.43
C HIS A 169 23.09 -1.79 16.75
N SER A 170 21.97 -2.32 17.22
CA SER A 170 21.94 -3.26 18.33
C SER A 170 21.55 -4.64 17.84
N ALA A 171 22.47 -5.59 18.00
CA ALA A 171 22.44 -6.96 17.45
C ALA A 171 21.35 -7.88 18.01
N LYS A 172 20.52 -7.47 18.96
CA LYS A 172 19.44 -8.30 19.53
C LYS A 172 18.05 -8.01 18.96
N ALA A 173 17.98 -7.23 17.91
CA ALA A 173 16.74 -6.55 17.48
C ALA A 173 16.11 -7.09 16.18
N HIS A 174 16.60 -8.16 15.53
CA HIS A 174 16.10 -8.53 14.20
C HIS A 174 14.59 -8.78 14.12
N GLN A 175 13.94 -9.32 15.11
CA GLN A 175 12.48 -9.50 15.12
C GLN A 175 11.73 -8.25 15.57
N MET A 176 12.30 -7.47 16.50
CA MET A 176 11.75 -6.16 16.90
C MET A 176 11.96 -5.09 15.84
N ILE A 177 13.07 -5.17 15.08
CA ILE A 177 13.42 -4.21 14.03
C ILE A 177 12.34 -4.20 12.92
N GLY A 178 11.83 -5.35 12.50
CA GLY A 178 10.83 -5.40 11.43
C GLY A 178 9.54 -4.70 11.79
N ARG A 179 9.02 -4.96 13.02
CA ARG A 179 7.83 -4.28 13.53
C ARG A 179 8.11 -2.79 13.76
N ALA A 180 9.26 -2.46 14.33
CA ALA A 180 9.65 -1.08 14.57
C ALA A 180 9.73 -0.28 13.27
N VAL A 181 10.31 -0.82 12.20
CA VAL A 181 10.38 -0.14 10.89
C VAL A 181 9.00 0.01 10.26
N HIS A 182 8.14 -1.02 10.37
CA HIS A 182 6.78 -0.95 9.83
C HIS A 182 5.95 0.15 10.48
N ILE A 183 6.12 0.32 11.81
CA ILE A 183 5.42 1.32 12.61
C ILE A 183 6.12 2.67 12.56
N ALA A 184 7.45 2.72 12.49
CA ALA A 184 8.25 3.94 12.54
C ALA A 184 7.80 5.02 11.54
N ALA A 185 7.24 4.60 10.40
CA ALA A 185 6.69 5.52 9.40
C ALA A 185 5.50 6.35 9.91
N VAL A 186 4.88 5.96 11.04
CA VAL A 186 3.73 6.67 11.64
C VAL A 186 3.92 6.97 13.13
N ASP A 187 4.97 6.42 13.75
CA ASP A 187 5.28 6.55 15.18
C ASP A 187 6.41 7.56 15.44
N ASP A 188 7.10 7.98 14.40
CA ASP A 188 8.12 9.04 14.46
C ASP A 188 7.46 10.40 14.14
N ASP A 189 7.07 11.12 15.19
CA ASP A 189 6.37 12.41 15.08
C ASP A 189 7.13 13.41 14.23
N LEU A 190 8.46 13.51 14.40
CA LEU A 190 9.29 14.45 13.67
C LEU A 190 9.36 14.10 12.17
N PHE A 191 9.43 12.82 11.85
CA PHE A 191 9.41 12.35 10.47
C PHE A 191 8.05 12.66 9.83
N VAL A 192 6.95 12.33 10.52
CA VAL A 192 5.57 12.55 10.01
C VAL A 192 5.33 14.04 9.82
N GLU A 193 5.70 14.88 10.80
CA GLU A 193 5.56 16.34 10.71
C GLU A 193 6.31 16.89 9.50
N LYS A 194 7.59 16.56 9.35
CA LYS A 194 8.41 17.04 8.22
C LYS A 194 7.89 16.54 6.87
N LEU A 195 7.49 15.28 6.81
CA LEU A 195 6.93 14.70 5.58
C LEU A 195 5.65 15.43 5.18
N LEU A 196 4.75 15.66 6.12
CA LEU A 196 3.47 16.31 5.84
C LEU A 196 3.64 17.81 5.54
N THR A 197 4.42 18.53 6.34
CA THR A 197 4.51 20.00 6.23
C THR A 197 5.47 20.46 5.12
N VAL A 198 6.59 19.78 4.93
CA VAL A 198 7.62 20.19 3.98
C VAL A 198 7.42 19.55 2.61
N SER A 199 7.13 18.24 2.57
CA SER A 199 7.15 17.50 1.31
C SER A 199 5.77 17.31 0.69
N ALA A 200 4.74 17.07 1.51
CA ALA A 200 3.43 16.63 1.06
C ALA A 200 2.33 17.70 1.13
N LEU A 201 2.51 18.78 1.91
CA LEU A 201 1.46 19.77 2.17
C LEU A 201 0.78 20.30 0.91
N LYS A 202 1.54 20.59 -0.13
CA LYS A 202 1.04 21.10 -1.42
C LYS A 202 0.01 20.19 -2.09
N TYR A 203 -0.01 18.91 -1.76
CA TYR A 203 -0.97 17.95 -2.31
C TYR A 203 -2.27 17.86 -1.50
N PHE A 204 -2.33 18.49 -0.33
CA PHE A 204 -3.53 18.55 0.52
C PHE A 204 -4.29 19.88 0.38
N LEU A 205 -3.64 20.89 -0.16
CA LEU A 205 -4.20 22.21 -0.43
C LEU A 205 -4.90 22.23 -1.80
#